data_cd7b1d803025b4dee59772984946aafd
#
_entry.id   cd7b1d803025b4dee59772984946aafd
#
_cell.length_a   1.000
_cell.length_b   1.000
_cell.length_c   1.000
_cell.angle_alpha   90.00
_cell.angle_beta   90.00
_cell.angle_gamma   90.00
#
_symmetry.space_group_name_H-M   'P 1'
#
loop_
_entity.id
_entity.type
_entity.pdbx_description
1 polymer ?
#
loop_
_entity_poly.entity_id
_entity_poly.type
_entity_poly.pdbx_seq_one_letter_code
_entity_poly.pdbx_strand_id
1 'polypeptide(L)'
;MAQERRGSRDSVALVYGLQASGILFAMKPSVYVETSVTSYLASSPARDLIVAAHQELTREWWEERSGRFELVISELVEQEAGAGDPAASRSRLAALEGIAILALSDEAVSLAEHLVDEGPIPREAAADAPHIAVAAVNGIDYLLTWNCKHLANAWLRVQIASLLEGAGYACAVICTPEELLEG
;
A
#
# COMPACT_ATOMS: atom_id res chain seq x y z
N MET A 1 -3.14 -51.36 25.28
CA MET A 1 -3.76 -50.08 25.68
C MET A 1 -3.18 -48.97 24.78
N ALA A 2 -3.90 -48.64 23.72
CA ALA A 2 -3.52 -47.61 22.74
C ALA A 2 -4.32 -46.34 23.11
N GLN A 3 -3.64 -45.21 23.28
CA GLN A 3 -4.26 -43.93 23.55
C GLN A 3 -4.02 -43.03 22.34
N GLU A 4 -5.08 -42.86 21.56
CA GLU A 4 -5.17 -41.96 20.43
C GLU A 4 -5.02 -40.51 20.90
N ARG A 5 -4.07 -39.81 20.30
CA ARG A 5 -4.00 -38.34 20.38
C ARG A 5 -4.73 -37.76 19.16
N ARG A 6 -5.96 -37.30 19.38
CA ARG A 6 -6.68 -36.43 18.46
C ARG A 6 -6.04 -35.03 18.54
N GLY A 7 -5.33 -34.65 17.50
CA GLY A 7 -4.86 -33.27 17.30
C GLY A 7 -6.01 -32.37 16.84
N SER A 8 -6.17 -31.30 17.55
CA SER A 8 -7.13 -30.22 17.33
C SER A 8 -6.95 -29.56 15.97
N ARG A 9 -8.01 -29.57 15.16
CA ARG A 9 -8.17 -28.82 13.91
C ARG A 9 -9.10 -27.60 14.12
N ASP A 10 -8.93 -26.86 15.21
CA ASP A 10 -9.85 -25.77 15.57
C ASP A 10 -9.14 -24.42 15.74
N SER A 11 -8.26 -24.03 14.81
CA SER A 11 -7.61 -22.72 14.87
C SER A 11 -7.77 -21.84 13.64
N VAL A 12 -8.70 -22.12 12.73
CA VAL A 12 -8.95 -21.27 11.55
C VAL A 12 -10.33 -20.59 11.57
N ALA A 13 -11.14 -20.83 12.62
CA ALA A 13 -12.53 -20.38 12.67
C ALA A 13 -12.78 -19.08 13.45
N LEU A 14 -11.75 -18.29 13.82
CA LEU A 14 -11.93 -17.15 14.73
C LEU A 14 -11.70 -15.77 14.10
N VAL A 15 -11.73 -15.66 12.78
CA VAL A 15 -11.62 -14.34 12.10
C VAL A 15 -12.95 -13.87 11.48
N TYR A 16 -14.00 -14.72 11.51
CA TYR A 16 -15.31 -14.31 11.02
C TYR A 16 -16.29 -14.20 12.19
N GLY A 17 -16.50 -12.97 12.67
CA GLY A 17 -17.55 -12.67 13.62
C GLY A 17 -18.91 -13.06 13.07
N LEU A 18 -19.46 -14.19 13.52
CA LEU A 18 -20.84 -14.60 13.27
C LEU A 18 -21.80 -13.64 13.97
N GLN A 19 -22.36 -12.67 13.27
CA GLN A 19 -23.61 -12.04 13.65
C GLN A 19 -24.75 -12.62 12.82
N ALA A 20 -25.78 -13.03 13.51
CA ALA A 20 -27.00 -13.63 12.96
C ALA A 20 -27.83 -12.60 12.17
N SER A 21 -27.57 -12.52 10.89
CA SER A 21 -28.47 -12.20 9.78
C SER A 21 -27.62 -12.21 8.49
N GLY A 22 -27.90 -13.16 7.61
CA GLY A 22 -27.08 -13.64 6.52
C GLY A 22 -26.77 -12.65 5.38
N ILE A 23 -26.10 -11.55 5.67
CA ILE A 23 -25.43 -10.73 4.65
C ILE A 23 -23.98 -10.57 5.13
N LEU A 24 -23.12 -11.42 4.61
CA LEU A 24 -21.68 -11.22 4.69
C LEU A 24 -21.35 -10.01 3.82
N PHE A 25 -21.28 -8.82 4.42
CA PHE A 25 -20.64 -7.68 3.74
C PHE A 25 -19.15 -8.04 3.64
N ALA A 26 -18.73 -8.50 2.46
CA ALA A 26 -17.31 -8.60 2.17
C ALA A 26 -16.74 -7.17 2.30
N MET A 27 -15.91 -6.94 3.33
CA MET A 27 -15.19 -5.70 3.47
C MET A 27 -14.31 -5.54 2.23
N LYS A 28 -14.31 -4.35 1.65
CA LYS A 28 -13.41 -4.07 0.53
C LYS A 28 -11.97 -4.16 1.03
N PRO A 29 -11.06 -4.78 0.27
CA PRO A 29 -9.65 -4.73 0.63
C PRO A 29 -9.15 -3.29 0.62
N SER A 30 -8.23 -2.98 1.52
CA SER A 30 -7.64 -1.64 1.67
C SER A 30 -6.45 -1.44 0.74
N VAL A 31 -6.34 -0.24 0.14
CA VAL A 31 -5.22 0.14 -0.72
C VAL A 31 -4.63 1.46 -0.24
N TYR A 32 -3.37 1.42 0.16
CA TYR A 32 -2.57 2.61 0.40
C TYR A 32 -2.03 3.13 -0.94
N VAL A 33 -2.43 4.33 -1.33
CA VAL A 33 -2.04 4.97 -2.58
C VAL A 33 -0.81 5.85 -2.34
N GLU A 34 0.34 5.44 -2.89
CA GLU A 34 1.60 6.17 -2.76
C GLU A 34 1.65 7.32 -3.78
N THR A 35 2.47 8.34 -3.50
CA THR A 35 2.53 9.62 -4.23
C THR A 35 2.84 9.47 -5.72
N SER A 36 3.59 8.46 -6.13
CA SER A 36 3.87 8.24 -7.57
C SER A 36 2.61 7.94 -8.37
N VAL A 37 1.64 7.24 -7.79
CA VAL A 37 0.35 6.93 -8.43
C VAL A 37 -0.43 8.21 -8.69
N THR A 38 -0.57 9.08 -7.68
CA THR A 38 -1.29 10.37 -7.85
C THR A 38 -0.55 11.32 -8.79
N SER A 39 0.79 11.24 -8.82
CA SER A 39 1.60 12.02 -9.75
C SER A 39 1.35 11.62 -11.20
N TYR A 40 1.28 10.34 -11.51
CA TYR A 40 0.94 9.87 -12.86
C TYR A 40 -0.52 10.18 -13.23
N LEU A 41 -1.45 10.01 -12.29
CA LEU A 41 -2.87 10.29 -12.49
C LEU A 41 -3.13 11.76 -12.85
N ALA A 42 -2.49 12.68 -12.12
CA ALA A 42 -2.71 14.13 -12.25
C ALA A 42 -1.85 14.81 -13.33
N SER A 43 -0.87 14.11 -13.89
CA SER A 43 0.07 14.71 -14.84
C SER A 43 -0.51 14.84 -16.23
N SER A 44 -0.06 15.89 -16.96
CA SER A 44 -0.32 16.01 -18.40
C SER A 44 0.32 14.85 -19.18
N PRO A 45 -0.23 14.45 -20.34
CA PRO A 45 0.30 13.34 -21.14
C PRO A 45 1.79 13.50 -21.44
N ALA A 46 2.58 12.48 -21.10
CA ALA A 46 4.02 12.47 -21.34
C ALA A 46 4.36 12.12 -22.79
N ARG A 47 5.53 12.61 -23.26
CA ARG A 47 6.08 12.21 -24.57
C ARG A 47 6.93 10.92 -24.48
N ASP A 48 7.44 10.61 -23.30
CA ASP A 48 8.11 9.34 -23.03
C ASP A 48 7.09 8.21 -23.01
N LEU A 49 7.34 7.16 -23.79
CA LEU A 49 6.39 6.05 -23.98
C LEU A 49 6.17 5.25 -22.70
N ILE A 50 7.18 5.08 -21.86
CA ILE A 50 7.06 4.32 -20.60
C ILE A 50 6.22 5.13 -19.62
N VAL A 51 6.53 6.42 -19.47
CA VAL A 51 5.76 7.33 -18.61
C VAL A 51 4.31 7.43 -19.08
N ALA A 52 4.08 7.54 -20.39
CA ALA A 52 2.74 7.60 -20.95
C ALA A 52 1.94 6.30 -20.69
N ALA A 53 2.59 5.14 -20.80
CA ALA A 53 1.97 3.86 -20.48
C ALA A 53 1.57 3.78 -18.98
N HIS A 54 2.47 4.19 -18.07
CA HIS A 54 2.14 4.24 -16.64
C HIS A 54 0.98 5.20 -16.35
N GLN A 55 0.92 6.36 -17.02
CA GLN A 55 -0.20 7.31 -16.89
C GLN A 55 -1.52 6.68 -17.33
N GLU A 56 -1.53 5.95 -18.45
CA GLU A 56 -2.74 5.30 -18.97
C GLU A 56 -3.22 4.18 -18.04
N LEU A 57 -2.33 3.25 -17.65
CA LEU A 57 -2.63 2.18 -16.71
C LEU A 57 -3.12 2.72 -15.36
N THR A 58 -2.56 3.85 -14.90
CA THR A 58 -3.02 4.49 -13.67
C THR A 58 -4.44 5.02 -13.79
N ARG A 59 -4.79 5.67 -14.93
CA ARG A 59 -6.15 6.17 -15.17
C ARG A 59 -7.14 5.04 -15.29
N GLU A 60 -6.81 3.99 -16.05
CA GLU A 60 -7.65 2.81 -16.22
C GLU A 60 -7.95 2.15 -14.86
N TRP A 61 -6.92 1.92 -14.04
CA TRP A 61 -7.11 1.38 -12.70
C TRP A 61 -7.98 2.30 -11.83
N TRP A 62 -7.71 3.62 -11.88
CA TRP A 62 -8.44 4.60 -11.08
C TRP A 62 -9.91 4.65 -11.43
N GLU A 63 -10.25 4.65 -12.71
CA GLU A 63 -11.61 4.74 -13.21
C GLU A 63 -12.40 3.44 -13.09
N GLU A 64 -11.76 2.30 -13.34
CA GLU A 64 -12.45 1.02 -13.45
C GLU A 64 -12.36 0.14 -12.20
N ARG A 65 -11.31 0.29 -11.40
CA ARG A 65 -11.00 -0.63 -10.30
C ARG A 65 -11.01 -0.01 -8.92
N SER A 66 -10.65 1.26 -8.77
CA SER A 66 -10.51 1.92 -7.45
C SER A 66 -11.75 1.75 -6.56
N GLY A 67 -12.93 1.79 -7.16
CA GLY A 67 -14.21 1.59 -6.45
C GLY A 67 -14.40 0.23 -5.78
N ARG A 68 -13.55 -0.76 -6.07
CA ARG A 68 -13.57 -2.09 -5.42
C ARG A 68 -12.80 -2.10 -4.11
N PHE A 69 -12.03 -1.07 -3.82
CA PHE A 69 -11.12 -0.97 -2.69
C PHE A 69 -11.52 0.14 -1.73
N GLU A 70 -11.05 0.05 -0.50
CA GLU A 70 -11.01 1.15 0.44
C GLU A 70 -9.67 1.87 0.26
N LEU A 71 -9.71 3.06 -0.36
CA LEU A 71 -8.50 3.83 -0.60
C LEU A 71 -8.10 4.61 0.64
N VAL A 72 -6.82 4.58 0.95
CA VAL A 72 -6.21 5.39 2.01
C VAL A 72 -4.90 6.01 1.52
N ILE A 73 -4.55 7.14 2.09
CA ILE A 73 -3.25 7.80 1.94
C ILE A 73 -2.68 8.08 3.33
N SER A 74 -1.50 8.67 3.42
CA SER A 74 -0.97 9.20 4.67
C SER A 74 -0.75 10.71 4.61
N GLU A 75 -0.51 11.32 5.77
CA GLU A 75 -0.05 12.71 5.89
C GLU A 75 1.20 12.97 5.02
N LEU A 76 2.08 11.96 4.87
CA LEU A 76 3.26 12.04 4.00
C LEU A 76 2.86 12.19 2.54
N VAL A 77 1.92 11.38 2.05
CA VAL A 77 1.42 11.47 0.67
C VAL A 77 0.77 12.83 0.41
N GLU A 78 -0.03 13.34 1.37
CA GLU A 78 -0.64 14.67 1.27
C GLU A 78 0.44 15.77 1.19
N GLN A 79 1.47 15.69 2.03
CA GLN A 79 2.60 16.63 2.03
C GLN A 79 3.37 16.59 0.70
N GLU A 80 3.70 15.41 0.19
CA GLU A 80 4.41 15.22 -1.07
C GLU A 80 3.58 15.66 -2.28
N ALA A 81 2.29 15.36 -2.28
CA ALA A 81 1.34 15.82 -3.31
C ALA A 81 1.23 17.34 -3.33
N GLY A 82 1.36 17.98 -2.16
CA GLY A 82 1.35 19.44 -1.98
C GLY A 82 2.64 20.14 -2.41
N ALA A 83 3.74 19.40 -2.61
CA ALA A 83 5.04 19.98 -2.94
C ALA A 83 5.22 20.31 -4.43
N GLY A 84 6.19 21.18 -4.74
CA GLY A 84 6.64 21.48 -6.10
C GLY A 84 5.79 22.52 -6.83
N ASP A 85 5.56 22.32 -8.14
CA ASP A 85 4.80 23.28 -8.96
C ASP A 85 3.36 23.47 -8.48
N PRO A 86 2.88 24.71 -8.28
CA PRO A 86 1.57 24.98 -7.69
C PRO A 86 0.38 24.47 -8.53
N ALA A 87 0.51 24.35 -9.85
CA ALA A 87 -0.57 23.83 -10.69
C ALA A 87 -0.63 22.31 -10.60
N ALA A 88 0.53 21.65 -10.66
CA ALA A 88 0.65 20.20 -10.50
C ALA A 88 0.22 19.76 -9.09
N SER A 89 0.63 20.49 -8.04
CA SER A 89 0.21 20.24 -6.66
C SER A 89 -1.31 20.29 -6.49
N ARG A 90 -1.97 21.33 -7.00
CA ARG A 90 -3.45 21.41 -6.96
C ARG A 90 -4.12 20.22 -7.64
N SER A 91 -3.59 19.79 -8.79
CA SER A 91 -4.15 18.64 -9.51
C SER A 91 -4.00 17.34 -8.72
N ARG A 92 -2.83 17.12 -8.07
CA ARG A 92 -2.61 15.93 -7.22
C ARG A 92 -3.52 15.94 -6.00
N LEU A 93 -3.59 17.06 -5.27
CA LEU A 93 -4.44 17.19 -4.09
C LEU A 93 -5.93 17.04 -4.43
N ALA A 94 -6.38 17.56 -5.57
CA ALA A 94 -7.75 17.38 -6.04
C ALA A 94 -8.08 15.89 -6.31
N ALA A 95 -7.11 15.11 -6.81
CA ALA A 95 -7.29 13.67 -7.02
C ALA A 95 -7.38 12.87 -5.70
N LEU A 96 -6.86 13.42 -4.60
CA LEU A 96 -6.89 12.82 -3.26
C LEU A 96 -8.10 13.25 -2.42
N GLU A 97 -8.94 14.16 -2.92
CA GLU A 97 -10.08 14.68 -2.17
C GLU A 97 -11.05 13.57 -1.74
N GLY A 98 -11.36 13.52 -0.46
CA GLY A 98 -12.28 12.54 0.12
C GLY A 98 -11.65 11.17 0.44
N ILE A 99 -10.36 10.94 0.17
CA ILE A 99 -9.64 9.74 0.60
C ILE A 99 -9.24 9.89 2.06
N ALA A 100 -9.38 8.81 2.84
CA ALA A 100 -9.01 8.79 4.25
C ALA A 100 -7.48 8.93 4.43
N ILE A 101 -7.08 9.75 5.41
CA ILE A 101 -5.68 10.06 5.70
C ILE A 101 -5.24 9.33 6.96
N LEU A 102 -4.20 8.52 6.85
CA LEU A 102 -3.54 7.84 7.97
C LEU A 102 -2.46 8.74 8.55
N ALA A 103 -2.37 8.78 9.88
CA ALA A 103 -1.31 9.52 10.57
C ALA A 103 0.05 8.81 10.45
N LEU A 104 1.12 9.60 10.40
CA LEU A 104 2.47 9.09 10.57
C LEU A 104 2.76 8.94 12.08
N SER A 105 2.36 7.80 12.66
CA SER A 105 2.54 7.54 14.09
C SER A 105 4.00 7.33 14.48
N ASP A 106 4.33 7.49 15.79
CA ASP A 106 5.67 7.19 16.32
C ASP A 106 6.08 5.74 16.04
N GLU A 107 5.12 4.81 16.08
CA GLU A 107 5.32 3.41 15.72
C GLU A 107 5.74 3.23 14.25
N ALA A 108 5.07 3.93 13.33
CA ALA A 108 5.42 3.92 11.91
C ALA A 108 6.79 4.57 11.66
N VAL A 109 7.13 5.64 12.38
CA VAL A 109 8.46 6.28 12.30
C VAL A 109 9.54 5.30 12.74
N SER A 110 9.38 4.65 13.91
CA SER A 110 10.35 3.68 14.43
C SER A 110 10.52 2.48 13.48
N LEU A 111 9.43 1.99 12.89
CA LEU A 111 9.49 0.90 11.92
C LEU A 111 10.17 1.32 10.62
N ALA A 112 9.97 2.55 10.17
CA ALA A 112 10.65 3.10 8.99
C ALA A 112 12.17 3.22 9.21
N GLU A 113 12.60 3.68 10.40
CA GLU A 113 14.01 3.71 10.79
C GLU A 113 14.61 2.30 10.77
N HIS A 114 13.91 1.30 11.31
CA HIS A 114 14.36 -0.10 11.30
C HIS A 114 14.50 -0.66 9.88
N LEU A 115 13.57 -0.34 8.96
CA LEU A 115 13.64 -0.71 7.54
C LEU A 115 14.89 -0.15 6.83
N VAL A 116 15.40 0.99 7.28
CA VAL A 116 16.59 1.64 6.71
C VAL A 116 17.88 1.18 7.39
N ASP A 117 17.90 1.11 8.73
CA ASP A 117 19.13 0.87 9.48
C ASP A 117 19.55 -0.61 9.49
N GLU A 118 18.59 -1.53 9.57
CA GLU A 118 18.84 -2.98 9.63
C GLU A 118 18.21 -3.74 8.44
N GLY A 119 17.44 -3.02 7.61
CA GLY A 119 16.63 -3.62 6.57
C GLY A 119 17.15 -3.42 5.15
N PRO A 120 16.31 -3.79 4.17
CA PRO A 120 16.66 -3.78 2.76
C PRO A 120 16.58 -2.40 2.10
N ILE A 121 16.02 -1.38 2.78
CA ILE A 121 15.86 -0.05 2.18
C ILE A 121 17.20 0.70 2.26
N PRO A 122 17.83 1.03 1.13
CA PRO A 122 19.08 1.76 1.16
C PRO A 122 18.86 3.19 1.65
N ARG A 123 19.88 3.78 2.30
CA ARG A 123 19.80 5.12 2.90
C ARG A 123 19.42 6.22 1.91
N GLU A 124 19.81 6.08 0.65
CA GLU A 124 19.42 7.00 -0.44
C GLU A 124 17.92 6.91 -0.78
N ALA A 125 17.24 5.85 -0.37
CA ALA A 125 15.80 5.63 -0.53
C ALA A 125 15.05 5.70 0.81
N ALA A 126 15.63 6.27 1.85
CA ALA A 126 15.04 6.32 3.19
C ALA A 126 13.64 6.99 3.21
N ALA A 127 13.36 7.89 2.26
CA ALA A 127 12.06 8.52 2.10
C ALA A 127 10.93 7.53 1.74
N ASP A 128 11.27 6.36 1.18
CA ASP A 128 10.30 5.33 0.80
C ASP A 128 9.85 4.47 1.99
N ALA A 129 10.69 4.34 3.04
CA ALA A 129 10.43 3.49 4.20
C ALA A 129 9.17 3.87 5.00
N PRO A 130 8.85 5.16 5.22
CA PRO A 130 7.62 5.54 5.92
C PRO A 130 6.34 5.09 5.23
N HIS A 131 6.27 5.01 3.90
CA HIS A 131 5.09 4.50 3.19
C HIS A 131 4.85 3.03 3.52
N ILE A 132 5.91 2.21 3.54
CA ILE A 132 5.84 0.79 3.93
C ILE A 132 5.41 0.66 5.39
N ALA A 133 6.03 1.44 6.27
CA ALA A 133 5.77 1.38 7.70
C ALA A 133 4.33 1.78 8.05
N VAL A 134 3.81 2.87 7.46
CA VAL A 134 2.41 3.28 7.65
C VAL A 134 1.45 2.19 7.17
N ALA A 135 1.70 1.59 5.99
CA ALA A 135 0.86 0.51 5.49
C ALA A 135 0.89 -0.71 6.43
N ALA A 136 2.06 -1.11 6.92
CA ALA A 136 2.22 -2.27 7.82
C ALA A 136 1.56 -2.05 9.19
N VAL A 137 1.80 -0.91 9.84
CA VAL A 137 1.23 -0.57 11.17
C VAL A 137 -0.30 -0.50 11.12
N ASN A 138 -0.88 -0.07 10.00
CA ASN A 138 -2.32 0.03 9.83
C ASN A 138 -2.96 -1.24 9.21
N GLY A 139 -2.18 -2.31 8.98
CA GLY A 139 -2.70 -3.57 8.45
C GLY A 139 -3.33 -3.46 7.06
N ILE A 140 -2.75 -2.63 6.20
CA ILE A 140 -3.23 -2.39 4.83
C ILE A 140 -2.97 -3.62 3.95
N ASP A 141 -3.93 -4.00 3.10
CA ASP A 141 -3.81 -5.15 2.23
C ASP A 141 -2.86 -4.92 1.06
N TYR A 142 -2.93 -3.74 0.41
CA TYR A 142 -2.12 -3.39 -0.77
C TYR A 142 -1.44 -2.03 -0.61
N LEU A 143 -0.17 -1.94 -1.02
CA LEU A 143 0.55 -0.69 -1.20
C LEU A 143 0.76 -0.47 -2.70
N LEU A 144 0.04 0.50 -3.26
CA LEU A 144 0.02 0.79 -4.68
C LEU A 144 1.06 1.87 -5.02
N THR A 145 2.00 1.56 -5.91
CA THR A 145 3.13 2.44 -6.24
C THR A 145 3.69 2.19 -7.64
N TRP A 146 4.24 3.23 -8.27
CA TRP A 146 5.10 3.13 -9.46
C TRP A 146 6.60 3.23 -9.14
N ASN A 147 7.00 3.27 -7.88
CA ASN A 147 8.41 3.27 -7.49
C ASN A 147 9.02 1.86 -7.65
N CYS A 148 9.19 1.43 -8.92
CA CYS A 148 9.76 0.13 -9.26
C CYS A 148 11.26 0.00 -8.90
N LYS A 149 11.93 1.11 -8.60
CA LYS A 149 13.34 1.08 -8.21
C LYS A 149 13.53 0.58 -6.77
N HIS A 150 12.63 0.96 -5.87
CA HIS A 150 12.73 0.66 -4.44
C HIS A 150 11.50 -0.09 -3.91
N LEU A 151 10.32 0.53 -3.88
CA LEU A 151 9.13 -0.07 -3.28
C LEU A 151 8.64 -1.30 -4.05
N ALA A 152 8.35 -1.15 -5.34
CA ALA A 152 7.88 -2.24 -6.20
C ALA A 152 9.03 -3.08 -6.80
N ASN A 153 10.23 -3.03 -6.22
CA ASN A 153 11.37 -3.83 -6.63
C ASN A 153 11.19 -5.28 -6.17
N ALA A 154 11.12 -6.22 -7.10
CA ALA A 154 10.87 -7.63 -6.80
C ALA A 154 11.89 -8.26 -5.83
N TRP A 155 13.17 -7.85 -5.91
CA TRP A 155 14.22 -8.31 -5.00
C TRP A 155 14.03 -7.76 -3.58
N LEU A 156 13.65 -6.48 -3.45
CA LEU A 156 13.46 -5.83 -2.15
C LEU A 156 12.15 -6.25 -1.48
N ARG A 157 11.07 -6.50 -2.23
CA ARG A 157 9.77 -6.93 -1.67
C ARG A 157 9.90 -8.13 -0.73
N VAL A 158 10.69 -9.14 -1.09
CA VAL A 158 10.89 -10.35 -0.26
C VAL A 158 11.60 -10.02 1.05
N GLN A 159 12.60 -9.16 1.00
CA GLN A 159 13.37 -8.75 2.17
C GLN A 159 12.55 -7.83 3.09
N ILE A 160 11.77 -6.92 2.52
CA ILE A 160 10.82 -6.06 3.24
C ILE A 160 9.80 -6.93 3.99
N ALA A 161 9.17 -7.88 3.31
CA ALA A 161 8.20 -8.78 3.93
C ALA A 161 8.81 -9.57 5.09
N SER A 162 10.01 -10.14 4.90
CA SER A 162 10.71 -10.91 5.95
C SER A 162 11.05 -10.06 7.18
N LEU A 163 11.47 -8.81 6.99
CA LEU A 163 11.77 -7.90 8.09
C LEU A 163 10.49 -7.52 8.85
N LEU A 164 9.42 -7.15 8.13
CA LEU A 164 8.15 -6.79 8.75
C LEU A 164 7.55 -7.95 9.55
N GLU A 165 7.56 -9.17 9.00
CA GLU A 165 7.11 -10.39 9.68
C GLU A 165 7.95 -10.64 10.95
N GLY A 166 9.28 -10.48 10.87
CA GLY A 166 10.17 -10.57 12.01
C GLY A 166 9.90 -9.53 13.09
N ALA A 167 9.42 -8.35 12.72
CA ALA A 167 8.99 -7.29 13.62
C ALA A 167 7.53 -7.44 14.11
N GLY A 168 6.79 -8.47 13.64
CA GLY A 168 5.42 -8.77 14.06
C GLY A 168 4.33 -8.07 13.24
N TYR A 169 4.67 -7.53 12.08
CA TYR A 169 3.70 -6.88 11.17
C TYR A 169 3.41 -7.73 9.94
N ALA A 170 2.17 -7.67 9.46
CA ALA A 170 1.85 -8.16 8.13
C ALA A 170 2.39 -7.19 7.07
N CYS A 171 2.99 -7.73 6.01
CA CYS A 171 3.42 -6.91 4.89
C CYS A 171 2.26 -6.72 3.92
N ALA A 172 1.93 -5.47 3.58
CA ALA A 172 1.05 -5.17 2.47
C ALA A 172 1.61 -5.76 1.17
N VAL A 173 0.75 -6.22 0.27
CA VAL A 173 1.17 -6.59 -1.09
C VAL A 173 1.58 -5.31 -1.83
N ILE A 174 2.89 -5.09 -1.96
CA ILE A 174 3.40 -3.94 -2.72
C ILE A 174 3.24 -4.24 -4.21
N CYS A 175 2.49 -3.43 -4.93
CA CYS A 175 2.13 -3.68 -6.32
C CYS A 175 1.99 -2.38 -7.14
N THR A 176 1.95 -2.53 -8.45
CA THR A 176 1.66 -1.45 -9.39
C THR A 176 0.17 -1.43 -9.75
N PRO A 177 -0.36 -0.30 -10.28
CA PRO A 177 -1.71 -0.28 -10.85
C PRO A 177 -1.96 -1.38 -11.89
N GLU A 178 -0.96 -1.70 -12.72
CA GLU A 178 -1.03 -2.78 -13.71
C GLU A 178 -1.29 -4.14 -13.05
N GLU A 179 -0.57 -4.47 -11.96
CA GLU A 179 -0.74 -5.73 -11.24
C GLU A 179 -2.12 -5.87 -10.56
N LEU A 180 -2.85 -4.76 -10.31
CA LEU A 180 -4.21 -4.76 -9.75
C LEU A 180 -5.32 -4.57 -10.81
N LEU A 181 -5.00 -4.43 -12.10
CA LEU A 181 -6.00 -4.36 -13.17
C LEU A 181 -6.65 -5.71 -13.43
N GLU A 182 -5.88 -6.81 -13.34
CA GLU A 182 -6.29 -8.16 -13.72
C GLU A 182 -6.90 -8.99 -12.57
N GLY A 183 -7.27 -8.35 -11.46
CA GLY A 183 -7.82 -9.01 -10.25
C GLY A 183 -9.36 -9.09 -10.20
#